data_e34a8a97360377e41a6443e743ee2f79
#
_entry.id   e34a8a97360377e41a6443e743ee2f79
#
_cell.length_a   1.000
_cell.length_b   1.000
_cell.length_c   1.000
_cell.angle_alpha   90.00
_cell.angle_beta   90.00
_cell.angle_gamma   90.00
#
_symmetry.space_group_name_H-M   'P 1'
#
loop_
_entity.id
_entity.type
_entity.pdbx_description
1 polymer ?
#
loop_
_entity_poly.entity_id
_entity_poly.type
_entity_poly.pdbx_seq_one_letter_code
_entity_poly.pdbx_strand_id
1 'polypeptide(L)'
;MLEKKTISDYVYDKILEGIVQLTYAPGEKISETQLAAALDAPIKSALAKLEKEGFVSIKPQYGTFVSKISVERARSICDIREILEVEAIRKAVVSMTEEQLEKLQDLFDQMDAFRDEKAEKRQFIYDADVALHNEIYRASGNVIIAEIMQRYMPEIQRIQRVNMTGADRQVPTQGEMKKILKALKARDEEQAAAAMKEHI
;
A
#
# COMPACT_ATOMS: atom_id res chain seq x y z
N MET A 1 -18.81 -17.26 6.47
CA MET A 1 -19.01 -17.72 5.08
C MET A 1 -18.01 -16.93 4.24
N LEU A 2 -17.06 -17.60 3.60
CA LEU A 2 -16.19 -16.96 2.59
C LEU A 2 -17.07 -16.61 1.41
N GLU A 3 -17.27 -15.33 1.13
CA GLU A 3 -17.94 -14.90 -0.11
C GLU A 3 -17.17 -15.48 -1.30
N LYS A 4 -17.88 -16.20 -2.16
CA LYS A 4 -17.32 -16.79 -3.35
C LYS A 4 -16.99 -15.65 -4.31
N LYS A 5 -15.69 -15.30 -4.46
CA LYS A 5 -15.25 -14.27 -5.42
C LYS A 5 -15.85 -14.57 -6.79
N THR A 6 -16.49 -13.57 -7.38
CA THR A 6 -17.00 -13.68 -8.75
C THR A 6 -15.87 -13.60 -9.76
N ILE A 7 -16.10 -14.03 -11.00
CA ILE A 7 -15.14 -13.82 -12.09
C ILE A 7 -14.81 -12.33 -12.26
N SER A 8 -15.81 -11.46 -12.08
CA SER A 8 -15.63 -10.02 -12.16
C SER A 8 -14.69 -9.47 -11.05
N ASP A 9 -14.79 -10.00 -9.83
CA ASP A 9 -13.90 -9.61 -8.74
C ASP A 9 -12.47 -10.11 -8.98
N TYR A 10 -12.30 -11.31 -9.49
CA TYR A 10 -10.99 -11.83 -9.87
C TYR A 10 -10.33 -10.96 -10.95
N VAL A 11 -11.07 -10.58 -11.98
CA VAL A 11 -10.59 -9.74 -13.07
C VAL A 11 -10.24 -8.34 -12.54
N TYR A 12 -11.11 -7.78 -11.69
CA TYR A 12 -10.86 -6.50 -11.03
C TYR A 12 -9.54 -6.54 -10.24
N ASP A 13 -9.36 -7.56 -9.38
CA ASP A 13 -8.16 -7.71 -8.56
C ASP A 13 -6.90 -7.82 -9.43
N LYS A 14 -6.94 -8.57 -10.54
CA LYS A 14 -5.80 -8.74 -11.44
C LYS A 14 -5.42 -7.46 -12.17
N ILE A 15 -6.40 -6.69 -12.62
CA ILE A 15 -6.13 -5.39 -13.28
C ILE A 15 -5.61 -4.39 -12.25
N LEU A 16 -6.24 -4.31 -11.08
CA LEU A 16 -5.80 -3.43 -9.99
C LEU A 16 -4.37 -3.76 -9.55
N GLU A 17 -4.07 -5.04 -9.37
CA GLU A 17 -2.72 -5.52 -9.05
C GLU A 17 -1.70 -5.01 -10.10
N GLY A 18 -1.98 -5.18 -11.40
CA GLY A 18 -1.12 -4.70 -12.47
C GLY A 18 -0.90 -3.17 -12.46
N ILE A 19 -1.94 -2.40 -12.10
CA ILE A 19 -1.86 -0.95 -11.96
C ILE A 19 -1.02 -0.55 -10.75
N VAL A 20 -1.23 -1.22 -9.61
CA VAL A 20 -0.51 -0.96 -8.35
C VAL A 20 0.96 -1.36 -8.49
N GLN A 21 1.25 -2.49 -9.14
CA GLN A 21 2.61 -2.99 -9.39
C GLN A 21 3.34 -2.21 -10.49
N LEU A 22 2.67 -1.22 -11.13
CA LEU A 22 3.17 -0.45 -12.28
C LEU A 22 3.47 -1.31 -13.51
N THR A 23 2.91 -2.52 -13.61
CA THR A 23 2.92 -3.33 -14.84
C THR A 23 2.20 -2.57 -15.95
N TYR A 24 1.14 -1.84 -15.59
CA TYR A 24 0.48 -0.85 -16.43
C TYR A 24 0.88 0.55 -15.94
N ALA A 25 1.68 1.25 -16.72
CA ALA A 25 2.21 2.55 -16.33
C ALA A 25 1.13 3.65 -16.25
N PRO A 26 1.29 4.67 -15.39
CA PRO A 26 0.38 5.82 -15.36
C PRO A 26 0.29 6.52 -16.72
N GLY A 27 -0.93 6.65 -17.25
CA GLY A 27 -1.22 7.20 -18.56
C GLY A 27 -1.15 6.19 -19.72
N GLU A 28 -0.74 4.96 -19.47
CA GLU A 28 -0.69 3.89 -20.47
C GLU A 28 -2.09 3.52 -20.96
N LYS A 29 -2.18 3.20 -22.26
CA LYS A 29 -3.41 2.68 -22.86
C LYS A 29 -3.51 1.17 -22.64
N ILE A 30 -4.58 0.73 -22.01
CA ILE A 30 -4.87 -0.69 -21.81
C ILE A 30 -5.54 -1.24 -23.08
N SER A 31 -5.01 -2.31 -23.64
CA SER A 31 -5.67 -3.07 -24.69
C SER A 31 -6.72 -3.99 -24.09
N GLU A 32 -7.98 -3.59 -24.14
CA GLU A 32 -9.09 -4.38 -23.59
C GLU A 32 -9.18 -5.79 -24.23
N THR A 33 -8.90 -5.89 -25.51
CA THR A 33 -8.92 -7.19 -26.22
C THR A 33 -7.82 -8.14 -25.72
N GLN A 34 -6.59 -7.61 -25.56
CA GLN A 34 -5.48 -8.42 -25.05
C GLN A 34 -5.71 -8.81 -23.59
N LEU A 35 -6.24 -7.89 -22.80
CA LEU A 35 -6.53 -8.15 -21.39
C LEU A 35 -7.64 -9.17 -21.20
N ALA A 36 -8.73 -9.09 -21.98
CA ALA A 36 -9.80 -10.07 -21.96
C ALA A 36 -9.30 -11.46 -22.39
N ALA A 37 -8.45 -11.53 -23.41
CA ALA A 37 -7.85 -12.77 -23.85
C ALA A 37 -6.88 -13.37 -22.82
N ALA A 38 -6.06 -12.54 -22.16
CA ALA A 38 -5.11 -12.99 -21.15
C ALA A 38 -5.79 -13.52 -19.88
N LEU A 39 -6.94 -12.95 -19.51
CA LEU A 39 -7.69 -13.35 -18.31
C LEU A 39 -8.79 -14.37 -18.61
N ASP A 40 -9.04 -14.68 -19.88
CA ASP A 40 -10.14 -15.54 -20.35
C ASP A 40 -11.49 -15.17 -19.70
N ALA A 41 -11.79 -13.87 -19.63
CA ALA A 41 -12.93 -13.36 -18.89
C ALA A 41 -13.45 -12.02 -19.43
N PRO A 42 -14.75 -11.68 -19.22
CA PRO A 42 -15.30 -10.38 -19.53
C PRO A 42 -14.76 -9.32 -18.57
N ILE A 43 -14.16 -8.25 -19.12
CA ILE A 43 -13.46 -7.21 -18.32
C ILE A 43 -14.26 -5.93 -18.09
N LYS A 44 -15.37 -5.74 -18.81
CA LYS A 44 -16.11 -4.45 -18.81
C LYS A 44 -16.58 -4.01 -17.42
N SER A 45 -17.13 -4.93 -16.64
CA SER A 45 -17.60 -4.62 -15.28
C SER A 45 -16.45 -4.25 -14.33
N ALA A 46 -15.31 -4.94 -14.44
CA ALA A 46 -14.11 -4.65 -13.68
C ALA A 46 -13.53 -3.27 -14.05
N LEU A 47 -13.46 -2.95 -15.34
CA LEU A 47 -13.00 -1.64 -15.81
C LEU A 47 -13.92 -0.50 -15.35
N ALA A 48 -15.25 -0.69 -15.40
CA ALA A 48 -16.20 0.30 -14.91
C ALA A 48 -16.05 0.55 -13.40
N LYS A 49 -15.76 -0.50 -12.60
CA LYS A 49 -15.48 -0.36 -11.18
C LYS A 49 -14.17 0.40 -10.95
N LEU A 50 -13.11 0.05 -11.67
CA LEU A 50 -11.80 0.74 -11.62
C LEU A 50 -11.90 2.20 -12.06
N GLU A 51 -12.77 2.52 -13.03
CA GLU A 51 -13.02 3.90 -13.45
C GLU A 51 -13.72 4.69 -12.35
N LYS A 52 -14.75 4.13 -11.72
CA LYS A 52 -15.44 4.75 -10.57
C LYS A 52 -14.49 5.03 -9.40
N GLU A 53 -13.49 4.18 -9.22
CA GLU A 53 -12.46 4.31 -8.17
C GLU A 53 -11.27 5.19 -8.61
N GLY A 54 -11.24 5.61 -9.88
CA GLY A 54 -10.22 6.53 -10.39
C GLY A 54 -8.92 5.88 -10.84
N PHE A 55 -8.84 4.55 -10.93
CA PHE A 55 -7.64 3.83 -11.37
C PHE A 55 -7.48 3.82 -12.90
N VAL A 56 -8.57 3.88 -13.63
CA VAL A 56 -8.57 4.00 -15.08
C VAL A 56 -9.50 5.13 -15.54
N SER A 57 -9.36 5.55 -16.80
CA SER A 57 -10.25 6.49 -17.47
C SER A 57 -10.66 5.90 -18.81
N ILE A 58 -11.95 5.69 -19.01
CA ILE A 58 -12.54 5.15 -20.24
C ILE A 58 -12.93 6.33 -21.13
N LYS A 59 -12.22 6.52 -22.24
CA LYS A 59 -12.50 7.60 -23.21
C LYS A 59 -13.25 7.02 -24.40
N PRO A 60 -14.50 7.44 -24.65
CA PRO A 60 -15.26 6.98 -25.81
C PRO A 60 -14.44 7.09 -27.09
N GLN A 61 -14.42 6.05 -27.91
CA GLN A 61 -13.68 5.94 -29.16
C GLN A 61 -12.14 5.91 -29.05
N TYR A 62 -11.55 6.33 -27.91
CA TYR A 62 -10.09 6.36 -27.71
C TYR A 62 -9.57 5.16 -26.94
N GLY A 63 -10.42 4.56 -26.07
CA GLY A 63 -10.10 3.38 -25.25
C GLY A 63 -9.87 3.70 -23.79
N THR A 64 -9.38 2.71 -23.08
CA THR A 64 -9.15 2.74 -21.63
C THR A 64 -7.69 3.07 -21.33
N PHE A 65 -7.47 4.00 -20.39
CA PHE A 65 -6.16 4.47 -19.98
C PHE A 65 -5.99 4.34 -18.47
N VAL A 66 -4.80 3.96 -18.03
CA VAL A 66 -4.43 4.02 -16.60
C VAL A 66 -4.40 5.47 -16.16
N SER A 67 -5.11 5.82 -15.10
CA SER A 67 -5.13 7.19 -14.59
C SER A 67 -3.73 7.62 -14.13
N LYS A 68 -3.37 8.88 -14.39
CA LYS A 68 -2.14 9.46 -13.82
C LYS A 68 -2.31 9.70 -12.33
N ILE A 69 -1.22 9.61 -11.59
CA ILE A 69 -1.24 9.99 -10.17
C ILE A 69 -1.23 11.51 -10.10
N SER A 70 -2.29 12.09 -9.54
CA SER A 70 -2.37 13.52 -9.27
C SER A 70 -1.55 13.86 -8.02
N VAL A 71 -0.68 14.87 -8.11
CA VAL A 71 0.09 15.38 -6.97
C VAL A 71 -0.83 15.87 -5.84
N GLU A 72 -1.90 16.55 -6.22
CA GLU A 72 -2.93 17.04 -5.28
C GLU A 72 -3.61 15.87 -4.55
N ARG A 73 -3.99 14.82 -5.29
CA ARG A 73 -4.57 13.60 -4.72
C ARG A 73 -3.60 12.90 -3.79
N ALA A 74 -2.33 12.76 -4.18
CA ALA A 74 -1.29 12.17 -3.35
C ALA A 74 -1.10 12.95 -2.03
N ARG A 75 -1.06 14.28 -2.08
CA ARG A 75 -1.01 15.13 -0.88
C ARG A 75 -2.21 14.90 0.03
N SER A 76 -3.41 14.93 -0.52
CA SER A 76 -4.63 14.69 0.28
C SER A 76 -4.63 13.32 0.95
N ILE A 77 -4.07 12.30 0.30
CA ILE A 77 -3.90 10.96 0.91
C ILE A 77 -2.87 11.02 2.04
N CYS A 78 -1.72 11.70 1.86
CA CYS A 78 -0.75 11.86 2.93
C CYS A 78 -1.33 12.61 4.13
N ASP A 79 -2.12 13.67 3.91
CA ASP A 79 -2.78 14.43 4.99
C ASP A 79 -3.70 13.52 5.83
N ILE A 80 -4.51 12.68 5.16
CA ILE A 80 -5.40 11.73 5.86
C ILE A 80 -4.60 10.63 6.54
N ARG A 81 -3.54 10.12 5.92
CA ARG A 81 -2.63 9.14 6.53
C ARG A 81 -2.04 9.70 7.82
N GLU A 82 -1.48 10.91 7.79
CA GLU A 82 -0.91 11.53 8.97
C GLU A 82 -1.92 11.57 10.13
N ILE A 83 -3.15 11.99 9.89
CA ILE A 83 -4.18 12.07 10.92
C ILE A 83 -4.54 10.68 11.47
N LEU A 84 -4.81 9.72 10.59
CA LEU A 84 -5.33 8.41 11.00
C LEU A 84 -4.24 7.47 11.52
N GLU A 85 -3.07 7.48 10.91
CA GLU A 85 -1.98 6.57 11.28
C GLU A 85 -1.26 7.00 12.56
N VAL A 86 -1.14 8.31 12.79
CA VAL A 86 -0.64 8.83 14.07
C VAL A 86 -1.59 8.46 15.21
N GLU A 87 -2.90 8.55 15.01
CA GLU A 87 -3.88 8.09 16.02
C GLU A 87 -3.86 6.57 16.18
N ALA A 88 -3.70 5.82 15.08
CA ALA A 88 -3.60 4.37 15.15
C ALA A 88 -2.38 3.90 15.95
N ILE A 89 -1.20 4.50 15.71
CA ILE A 89 0.02 4.09 16.41
C ILE A 89 -0.02 4.44 17.90
N ARG A 90 -0.61 5.56 18.29
CA ARG A 90 -0.83 5.90 19.72
C ARG A 90 -1.59 4.79 20.46
N LYS A 91 -2.63 4.26 19.84
CA LYS A 91 -3.39 3.13 20.38
C LYS A 91 -2.58 1.82 20.34
N ALA A 92 -1.87 1.57 19.24
CA ALA A 92 -1.07 0.37 19.06
C ALA A 92 0.07 0.25 20.08
N VAL A 93 0.70 1.34 20.47
CA VAL A 93 1.75 1.36 21.51
C VAL A 93 1.31 0.66 22.79
N VAL A 94 0.06 0.85 23.20
CA VAL A 94 -0.48 0.27 24.44
C VAL A 94 -0.95 -1.17 24.24
N SER A 95 -1.51 -1.49 23.08
CA SER A 95 -2.24 -2.74 22.85
C SER A 95 -1.44 -3.83 22.15
N MET A 96 -0.36 -3.47 21.43
CA MET A 96 0.46 -4.43 20.69
C MET A 96 1.13 -5.42 21.61
N THR A 97 1.01 -6.72 21.32
CA THR A 97 1.60 -7.79 22.12
C THR A 97 3.10 -7.95 21.84
N GLU A 98 3.84 -8.58 22.77
CA GLU A 98 5.25 -8.89 22.57
C GLU A 98 5.45 -9.79 21.32
N GLU A 99 4.55 -10.77 21.10
CA GLU A 99 4.60 -11.63 19.91
C GLU A 99 4.49 -10.83 18.60
N GLN A 100 3.64 -9.79 18.57
CA GLN A 100 3.51 -8.91 17.40
C GLN A 100 4.78 -8.07 17.19
N LEU A 101 5.38 -7.58 18.29
CA LEU A 101 6.64 -6.82 18.23
C LEU A 101 7.81 -7.70 17.78
N GLU A 102 7.87 -8.96 18.24
CA GLU A 102 8.89 -9.92 17.82
C GLU A 102 8.75 -10.25 16.33
N LYS A 103 7.55 -10.49 15.82
CA LYS A 103 7.31 -10.71 14.38
C LYS A 103 7.78 -9.54 13.51
N LEU A 104 7.54 -8.30 13.95
CA LEU A 104 8.03 -7.12 13.24
C LEU A 104 9.55 -7.02 13.31
N GLN A 105 10.17 -7.39 14.45
CA GLN A 105 11.62 -7.42 14.57
C GLN A 105 12.24 -8.44 13.62
N ASP A 106 11.72 -9.66 13.60
CA ASP A 106 12.21 -10.72 12.71
C ASP A 106 12.11 -10.30 11.24
N LEU A 107 11.02 -9.63 10.87
CA LEU A 107 10.84 -9.09 9.51
C LEU A 107 11.90 -8.03 9.18
N PHE A 108 12.24 -7.15 10.12
CA PHE A 108 13.24 -6.10 9.92
C PHE A 108 14.68 -6.65 9.95
N ASP A 109 14.95 -7.69 10.71
CA ASP A 109 16.23 -8.39 10.70
C ASP A 109 16.47 -9.10 9.36
N GLN A 110 15.41 -9.70 8.77
CA GLN A 110 15.47 -10.23 7.41
C GLN A 110 15.73 -9.12 6.38
N MET A 111 15.10 -7.96 6.52
CA MET A 111 15.34 -6.81 5.63
C MET A 111 16.82 -6.37 5.65
N ASP A 112 17.49 -6.42 6.81
CA ASP A 112 18.90 -6.07 6.94
C ASP A 112 19.85 -7.13 6.37
N ALA A 113 19.40 -8.38 6.31
CA ALA A 113 20.20 -9.48 5.76
C ALA A 113 20.37 -9.42 4.24
N PHE A 114 19.53 -8.67 3.53
CA PHE A 114 19.68 -8.48 2.08
C PHE A 114 20.94 -7.66 1.75
N ARG A 115 21.96 -8.29 1.18
CA ARG A 115 23.26 -7.62 0.89
C ARG A 115 23.33 -6.98 -0.49
N ASP A 116 22.82 -7.59 -1.57
CA ASP A 116 23.16 -7.13 -2.93
C ASP A 116 22.06 -7.19 -4.01
N GLU A 117 20.88 -7.72 -3.76
CA GLU A 117 19.85 -7.86 -4.80
C GLU A 117 18.87 -6.68 -4.79
N LYS A 118 19.19 -5.64 -5.55
CA LYS A 118 18.47 -4.35 -5.53
C LYS A 118 16.96 -4.43 -5.77
N ALA A 119 16.49 -5.31 -6.65
CA ALA A 119 15.06 -5.42 -6.97
C ALA A 119 14.28 -6.20 -5.90
N GLU A 120 14.81 -7.35 -5.47
CA GLU A 120 14.20 -8.18 -4.44
C GLU A 120 14.20 -7.48 -3.08
N LYS A 121 15.32 -6.81 -2.74
CA LYS A 121 15.40 -5.99 -1.54
C LYS A 121 14.35 -4.88 -1.54
N ARG A 122 14.14 -4.19 -2.66
CA ARG A 122 13.10 -3.16 -2.77
C ARG A 122 11.71 -3.71 -2.52
N GLN A 123 11.40 -4.85 -3.14
CA GLN A 123 10.11 -5.50 -2.93
C GLN A 123 9.95 -5.93 -1.48
N PHE A 124 10.98 -6.49 -0.86
CA PHE A 124 10.92 -6.91 0.54
C PHE A 124 10.71 -5.72 1.50
N ILE A 125 11.42 -4.59 1.30
CA ILE A 125 11.23 -3.37 2.11
C ILE A 125 9.79 -2.87 1.98
N TYR A 126 9.26 -2.87 0.77
CA TYR A 126 7.89 -2.47 0.52
C TYR A 126 6.89 -3.38 1.25
N ASP A 127 7.07 -4.70 1.17
CA ASP A 127 6.19 -5.67 1.83
C ASP A 127 6.30 -5.57 3.36
N ALA A 128 7.50 -5.28 3.89
CA ALA A 128 7.72 -5.03 5.30
C ALA A 128 7.04 -3.74 5.80
N ASP A 129 7.06 -2.69 4.99
CA ASP A 129 6.35 -1.44 5.24
C ASP A 129 4.83 -1.66 5.33
N VAL A 130 4.27 -2.34 4.34
CA VAL A 130 2.85 -2.71 4.33
C VAL A 130 2.48 -3.58 5.55
N ALA A 131 3.34 -4.52 5.93
CA ALA A 131 3.12 -5.38 7.09
C ALA A 131 3.12 -4.59 8.39
N LEU A 132 4.07 -3.64 8.56
CA LEU A 132 4.13 -2.74 9.73
C LEU A 132 2.84 -1.94 9.88
N HIS A 133 2.40 -1.27 8.82
CA HIS A 133 1.17 -0.48 8.86
C HIS A 133 -0.06 -1.34 9.19
N ASN A 134 -0.19 -2.52 8.58
CA ASN A 134 -1.31 -3.43 8.85
C ASN A 134 -1.33 -3.93 10.31
N GLU A 135 -0.15 -4.20 10.91
CA GLU A 135 -0.08 -4.58 12.32
C GLU A 135 -0.49 -3.42 13.23
N ILE A 136 -0.07 -2.20 12.93
CA ILE A 136 -0.47 -0.99 13.66
C ILE A 136 -1.99 -0.80 13.59
N TYR A 137 -2.60 -0.90 12.39
CA TYR A 137 -4.06 -0.77 12.25
C TYR A 137 -4.81 -1.82 13.06
N ARG A 138 -4.35 -3.08 13.03
CA ARG A 138 -4.95 -4.18 13.78
C ARG A 138 -4.82 -3.95 15.29
N ALA A 139 -3.62 -3.61 15.75
CA ALA A 139 -3.33 -3.37 17.16
C ALA A 139 -4.05 -2.13 17.69
N SER A 140 -4.32 -1.12 16.85
CA SER A 140 -5.08 0.07 17.26
C SER A 140 -6.48 -0.24 17.79
N GLY A 141 -7.05 -1.40 17.42
CA GLY A 141 -8.42 -1.80 17.75
C GLY A 141 -9.50 -0.90 17.10
N ASN A 142 -9.11 0.10 16.33
CA ASN A 142 -10.05 1.00 15.64
C ASN A 142 -10.39 0.44 14.25
N VAL A 143 -11.49 -0.32 14.18
CA VAL A 143 -11.94 -0.96 12.92
C VAL A 143 -12.21 0.04 11.81
N ILE A 144 -12.65 1.26 12.13
CA ILE A 144 -12.95 2.30 11.13
C ILE A 144 -11.66 2.85 10.52
N ILE A 145 -10.61 3.07 11.31
CA ILE A 145 -9.29 3.45 10.76
C ILE A 145 -8.81 2.35 9.82
N ALA A 146 -8.86 1.09 10.25
CA ALA A 146 -8.43 -0.04 9.42
C ALA A 146 -9.22 -0.12 8.10
N GLU A 147 -10.54 0.03 8.12
CA GLU A 147 -11.40 0.03 6.92
C GLU A 147 -11.05 1.18 5.97
N ILE A 148 -10.90 2.40 6.50
CA ILE A 148 -10.51 3.56 5.69
C ILE A 148 -9.15 3.32 5.05
N MET A 149 -8.16 2.90 5.83
CA MET A 149 -6.81 2.69 5.32
C MET A 149 -6.75 1.56 4.29
N GLN A 150 -7.47 0.45 4.51
CA GLN A 150 -7.60 -0.63 3.53
C GLN A 150 -8.22 -0.16 2.21
N ARG A 151 -9.22 0.72 2.27
CA ARG A 151 -9.85 1.27 1.07
C ARG A 151 -8.87 2.09 0.21
N TYR A 152 -8.00 2.87 0.85
CA TYR A 152 -7.02 3.70 0.15
C TYR A 152 -5.67 2.99 -0.09
N MET A 153 -5.50 1.78 0.44
CA MET A 153 -4.25 1.02 0.34
C MET A 153 -3.74 0.88 -1.11
N PRO A 154 -4.57 0.57 -2.13
CA PRO A 154 -4.09 0.48 -3.51
C PRO A 154 -3.51 1.80 -4.04
N GLU A 155 -4.12 2.95 -3.69
CA GLU A 155 -3.61 4.26 -4.07
C GLU A 155 -2.28 4.58 -3.35
N ILE A 156 -2.24 4.30 -2.03
CA ILE A 156 -1.04 4.49 -1.20
C ILE A 156 0.12 3.67 -1.77
N GLN A 157 -0.11 2.39 -2.00
CA GLN A 157 0.87 1.47 -2.56
C GLN A 157 1.40 1.93 -3.92
N ARG A 158 0.52 2.42 -4.76
CA ARG A 158 0.89 2.93 -6.08
C ARG A 158 1.76 4.19 -5.98
N ILE A 159 1.43 5.11 -5.06
CA ILE A 159 2.22 6.33 -4.80
C ILE A 159 3.61 5.94 -4.25
N GLN A 160 3.66 5.04 -3.27
CA GLN A 160 4.91 4.56 -2.70
C GLN A 160 5.81 3.91 -3.77
N ARG A 161 5.26 3.05 -4.63
CA ARG A 161 6.03 2.41 -5.70
C ARG A 161 6.64 3.40 -6.68
N VAL A 162 5.91 4.44 -7.07
CA VAL A 162 6.44 5.49 -7.92
C VAL A 162 7.57 6.24 -7.21
N ASN A 163 7.43 6.53 -5.92
CA ASN A 163 8.46 7.20 -5.13
C ASN A 163 9.69 6.32 -4.91
N MET A 164 9.51 5.01 -4.76
CA MET A 164 10.60 4.04 -4.54
C MET A 164 11.40 3.69 -5.81
N THR A 165 10.97 4.14 -6.99
CA THR A 165 11.78 3.98 -8.22
C THR A 165 13.07 4.81 -8.20
N GLY A 166 13.19 5.80 -7.29
CA GLY A 166 14.42 6.54 -7.02
C GLY A 166 15.36 5.76 -6.09
N ALA A 167 16.65 5.60 -6.48
CA ALA A 167 17.63 4.79 -5.75
C ALA A 167 17.89 5.29 -4.30
N ASP A 168 17.66 6.57 -4.05
CA ASP A 168 18.08 7.22 -2.80
C ASP A 168 17.02 7.16 -1.67
N ARG A 169 15.77 6.79 -1.96
CA ARG A 169 14.67 6.82 -0.97
C ARG A 169 14.55 5.58 -0.09
N GLN A 170 15.19 4.46 -0.44
CA GLN A 170 15.02 3.20 0.29
C GLN A 170 15.68 3.18 1.68
N VAL A 171 16.86 3.79 1.79
CA VAL A 171 17.61 3.80 3.06
C VAL A 171 16.92 4.64 4.14
N PRO A 172 16.41 5.87 3.85
CA PRO A 172 15.61 6.62 4.80
C PRO A 172 14.39 5.83 5.30
N THR A 173 13.63 5.21 4.41
CA THR A 173 12.43 4.42 4.77
C THR A 173 12.74 3.28 5.75
N GLN A 174 13.85 2.54 5.58
CA GLN A 174 14.25 1.51 6.55
C GLN A 174 14.56 2.08 7.93
N GLY A 175 15.26 3.21 7.98
CA GLY A 175 15.59 3.90 9.23
C GLY A 175 14.34 4.41 9.95
N GLU A 176 13.38 4.93 9.21
CA GLU A 176 12.10 5.39 9.72
C GLU A 176 11.29 4.24 10.34
N MET A 177 11.16 3.10 9.64
CA MET A 177 10.48 1.90 10.14
C MET A 177 11.12 1.38 11.44
N LYS A 178 12.46 1.37 11.52
CA LYS A 178 13.18 0.97 12.75
C LYS A 178 12.93 1.93 13.91
N LYS A 179 12.84 3.24 13.65
CA LYS A 179 12.46 4.23 14.69
C LYS A 179 11.05 3.93 15.23
N ILE A 180 10.10 3.62 14.34
CA ILE A 180 8.74 3.24 14.71
C ILE A 180 8.77 2.00 15.60
N LEU A 181 9.42 0.91 15.18
CA LEU A 181 9.50 -0.31 15.98
C LEU A 181 10.17 -0.10 17.33
N LYS A 182 11.24 0.72 17.36
CA LYS A 182 11.93 1.07 18.62
C LYS A 182 10.99 1.77 19.61
N ALA A 183 10.20 2.72 19.12
CA ALA A 183 9.25 3.45 19.96
C ALA A 183 8.09 2.55 20.44
N LEU A 184 7.59 1.65 19.57
CA LEU A 184 6.59 0.63 19.93
C LEU A 184 7.11 -0.31 21.05
N LYS A 185 8.36 -0.80 20.94
CA LYS A 185 8.99 -1.64 21.97
C LYS A 185 9.22 -0.89 23.27
N ALA A 186 9.56 0.39 23.21
CA ALA A 186 9.72 1.23 24.37
C ALA A 186 8.40 1.63 25.03
N ARG A 187 7.27 1.32 24.39
CA ARG A 187 5.93 1.79 24.83
C ARG A 187 5.84 3.31 24.94
N ASP A 188 6.60 4.03 24.11
CA ASP A 188 6.65 5.48 24.12
C ASP A 188 5.71 6.05 23.04
N GLU A 189 4.55 6.52 23.51
CA GLU A 189 3.48 7.01 22.63
C GLU A 189 3.90 8.24 21.82
N GLU A 190 4.61 9.18 22.44
CA GLU A 190 4.99 10.42 21.77
C GLU A 190 6.10 10.18 20.73
N GLN A 191 7.09 9.34 21.05
CA GLN A 191 8.09 8.94 20.07
C GLN A 191 7.52 8.12 18.93
N ALA A 192 6.56 7.23 19.20
CA ALA A 192 5.89 6.44 18.17
C ALA A 192 5.08 7.33 17.21
N ALA A 193 4.31 8.28 17.76
CA ALA A 193 3.56 9.28 16.99
C ALA A 193 4.48 10.14 16.11
N ALA A 194 5.57 10.65 16.68
CA ALA A 194 6.56 11.47 15.97
C ALA A 194 7.25 10.66 14.84
N ALA A 195 7.64 9.41 15.13
CA ALA A 195 8.28 8.53 14.15
C ALA A 195 7.33 8.18 13.00
N MET A 196 6.04 7.93 13.27
CA MET A 196 5.03 7.68 12.25
C MET A 196 4.83 8.91 11.36
N LYS A 197 4.74 10.11 11.97
CA LYS A 197 4.59 11.36 11.22
C LYS A 197 5.80 11.65 10.31
N GLU A 198 7.03 11.35 10.76
CA GLU A 198 8.25 11.48 9.95
C GLU A 198 8.25 10.50 8.77
N HIS A 199 7.66 9.31 8.97
CA HIS A 199 7.65 8.23 8.00
C HIS A 199 6.64 8.45 6.85
N ILE A 200 5.47 9.08 7.09
CA ILE A 200 4.42 9.35 6.10
C ILE A 200 4.83 10.45 5.12
#